data_bea7ca17f73df955125f6e1938ad6e9e
#
_entry.id   bea7ca17f73df955125f6e1938ad6e9e
#
_cell.length_a   1.000
_cell.length_b   1.000
_cell.length_c   1.000
_cell.angle_alpha   90.00
_cell.angle_beta   90.00
_cell.angle_gamma   90.00
#
_symmetry.space_group_name_H-M   'P 1'
#
loop_
_entity.id
_entity.type
_entity.pdbx_description
1 polymer ?
#
loop_
_entity_poly.entity_id
_entity_poly.type
_entity_poly.pdbx_seq_one_letter_code
_entity_poly.pdbx_strand_id
1 'polypeptide(L)'
;SARSVVKIDDSLEPSDVAALADAGLTAYHAAAKAARSLRPQDRCVVIGAGGLGHIGIQVLKAMTASEIIVVDRNPDAVALAVSVGADHGVVADGTHIERVLELTGGLGGEAVIDFVGEGGSTAEGVRMLRDAGDYFVVGYGENIDVPTIDIISREINIIGNLVGSYSDLCELMVLAARGLVTLHTVKYPLSEFQTAIDDLNA
;
A
#
# COMPACT_ATOMS: atom_id res chain seq x y z
N SER A 1 -4.87 -27.72 7.63
CA SER A 1 -3.58 -28.42 7.69
C SER A 1 -2.61 -27.66 8.58
N ALA A 2 -1.80 -28.33 9.40
CA ALA A 2 -0.78 -27.65 10.22
C ALA A 2 0.26 -26.88 9.38
N ARG A 3 0.36 -27.16 8.09
CA ARG A 3 1.21 -26.45 7.13
C ARG A 3 0.67 -25.07 6.72
N SER A 4 -0.56 -24.75 7.09
CA SER A 4 -1.21 -23.46 6.77
C SER A 4 -1.30 -22.55 8.00
N VAL A 5 -0.61 -22.89 9.08
CA VAL A 5 -0.59 -22.12 10.34
C VAL A 5 0.78 -21.48 10.50
N VAL A 6 0.81 -20.20 10.71
CA VAL A 6 2.02 -19.46 11.08
C VAL A 6 2.04 -19.30 12.60
N LYS A 7 3.14 -19.73 13.23
CA LYS A 7 3.36 -19.45 14.66
C LYS A 7 3.70 -17.96 14.79
N ILE A 8 2.93 -17.23 15.57
CA ILE A 8 3.27 -15.86 15.96
C ILE A 8 4.27 -15.87 17.11
N ASP A 9 5.05 -14.79 17.23
CA ASP A 9 5.97 -14.58 18.35
C ASP A 9 5.18 -14.43 19.66
N ASP A 10 5.76 -14.91 20.75
CA ASP A 10 5.12 -14.88 22.08
C ASP A 10 4.92 -13.44 22.63
N SER A 11 5.58 -12.43 22.03
CA SER A 11 5.38 -11.01 22.33
C SER A 11 4.15 -10.39 21.66
N LEU A 12 3.51 -11.09 20.71
CA LEU A 12 2.36 -10.60 19.96
C LEU A 12 1.04 -11.11 20.54
N GLU A 13 0.11 -10.19 20.77
CA GLU A 13 -1.26 -10.57 21.07
C GLU A 13 -2.00 -10.95 19.77
N PRO A 14 -2.66 -12.11 19.69
CA PRO A 14 -3.35 -12.55 18.46
C PRO A 14 -4.36 -11.56 17.92
N SER A 15 -5.07 -10.84 18.78
CA SER A 15 -6.06 -9.83 18.42
C SER A 15 -5.43 -8.60 17.74
N ASP A 16 -4.14 -8.34 17.98
CA ASP A 16 -3.43 -7.18 17.44
C ASP A 16 -2.83 -7.46 16.07
N VAL A 17 -2.77 -8.73 15.67
CA VAL A 17 -2.16 -9.16 14.40
C VAL A 17 -3.11 -9.94 13.50
N ALA A 18 -4.35 -10.17 13.93
CA ALA A 18 -5.30 -11.00 13.17
C ALA A 18 -5.53 -10.50 11.73
N ALA A 19 -5.68 -9.18 11.53
CA ALA A 19 -5.88 -8.60 10.21
C ALA A 19 -4.61 -8.63 9.31
N LEU A 20 -3.44 -8.94 9.87
CA LEU A 20 -2.23 -9.17 9.06
C LEU A 20 -2.32 -10.43 8.20
N ALA A 21 -3.21 -11.36 8.53
CA ALA A 21 -3.37 -12.61 7.78
C ALA A 21 -4.02 -12.42 6.38
N ASP A 22 -4.66 -11.28 6.12
CA ASP A 22 -5.24 -10.94 4.82
C ASP A 22 -4.80 -9.54 4.37
N ALA A 23 -5.31 -8.48 5.00
CA ALA A 23 -4.96 -7.10 4.62
C ALA A 23 -3.46 -6.85 4.73
N GLY A 24 -2.84 -7.29 5.82
CA GLY A 24 -1.39 -7.17 6.01
C GLY A 24 -0.59 -7.96 4.98
N LEU A 25 -0.97 -9.21 4.75
CA LEU A 25 -0.31 -10.09 3.77
C LEU A 25 -0.36 -9.51 2.37
N THR A 26 -1.52 -9.00 1.97
CA THR A 26 -1.73 -8.37 0.65
C THR A 26 -0.87 -7.12 0.49
N ALA A 27 -0.85 -6.25 1.49
CA ALA A 27 -0.03 -5.05 1.49
C ALA A 27 1.47 -5.37 1.51
N TYR A 28 1.88 -6.35 2.33
CA TYR A 28 3.27 -6.81 2.39
C TYR A 28 3.77 -7.32 1.05
N HIS A 29 3.00 -8.20 0.39
CA HIS A 29 3.39 -8.80 -0.88
C HIS A 29 3.70 -7.75 -1.96
N ALA A 30 2.84 -6.75 -2.12
CA ALA A 30 3.04 -5.67 -3.08
C ALA A 30 4.22 -4.77 -2.68
N ALA A 31 4.27 -4.34 -1.41
CA ALA A 31 5.35 -3.47 -0.91
C ALA A 31 6.72 -4.15 -0.96
N ALA A 32 6.81 -5.44 -0.62
CA ALA A 32 8.05 -6.21 -0.69
C ALA A 32 8.53 -6.43 -2.14
N LYS A 33 7.59 -6.56 -3.11
CA LYS A 33 7.96 -6.58 -4.54
C LYS A 33 8.53 -5.23 -4.97
N ALA A 34 7.85 -4.12 -4.63
CA ALA A 34 8.31 -2.77 -4.98
C ALA A 34 9.67 -2.46 -4.34
N ALA A 35 9.87 -2.86 -3.08
CA ALA A 35 11.11 -2.64 -2.34
C ALA A 35 12.35 -3.24 -3.03
N ARG A 36 12.20 -4.26 -3.88
CA ARG A 36 13.32 -4.90 -4.59
C ARG A 36 13.92 -4.04 -5.70
N SER A 37 13.12 -3.14 -6.28
CA SER A 37 13.57 -2.22 -7.33
C SER A 37 13.90 -0.82 -6.81
N LEU A 38 13.43 -0.45 -5.61
CA LEU A 38 13.61 0.87 -5.03
C LEU A 38 15.00 1.06 -4.41
N ARG A 39 15.61 2.21 -4.68
CA ARG A 39 16.90 2.66 -4.14
C ARG A 39 16.68 3.80 -3.14
N PRO A 40 17.67 4.16 -2.31
CA PRO A 40 17.53 5.19 -1.27
C PRO A 40 17.08 6.59 -1.75
N GLN A 41 17.30 6.92 -3.02
CA GLN A 41 16.91 8.21 -3.60
C GLN A 41 15.62 8.15 -4.42
N ASP A 42 15.03 6.96 -4.56
CA ASP A 42 13.83 6.75 -5.35
C ASP A 42 12.58 7.14 -4.54
N ARG A 43 11.48 7.38 -5.25
CA ARG A 43 10.19 7.74 -4.67
C ARG A 43 9.16 6.68 -4.98
N CYS A 44 8.43 6.30 -3.95
CA CYS A 44 7.30 5.38 -4.06
C CYS A 44 6.01 6.13 -3.78
N VAL A 45 5.10 6.17 -4.76
CA VAL A 45 3.76 6.72 -4.56
C VAL A 45 2.83 5.60 -4.11
N VAL A 46 2.10 5.80 -3.03
CA VAL A 46 1.09 4.86 -2.51
C VAL A 46 -0.28 5.49 -2.67
N ILE A 47 -1.15 4.88 -3.45
CA ILE A 47 -2.53 5.30 -3.65
C ILE A 47 -3.43 4.49 -2.72
N GLY A 48 -4.17 5.18 -1.85
CA GLY A 48 -4.99 4.58 -0.81
C GLY A 48 -4.20 4.37 0.50
N ALA A 49 -4.66 5.04 1.57
CA ALA A 49 -4.06 4.97 2.91
C ALA A 49 -4.96 4.22 3.92
N GLY A 50 -5.98 3.53 3.43
CA GLY A 50 -6.91 2.73 4.23
C GLY A 50 -6.30 1.47 4.82
N GLY A 51 -7.13 0.41 4.94
CA GLY A 51 -6.77 -0.85 5.60
C GLY A 51 -5.49 -1.53 5.08
N LEU A 52 -5.20 -1.47 3.77
CA LEU A 52 -3.98 -2.01 3.18
C LEU A 52 -2.85 -0.97 3.17
N GLY A 53 -3.16 0.27 2.78
CA GLY A 53 -2.15 1.29 2.52
C GLY A 53 -1.32 1.65 3.74
N HIS A 54 -1.94 1.82 4.93
CA HIS A 54 -1.20 2.15 6.15
C HIS A 54 -0.22 1.04 6.56
N ILE A 55 -0.50 -0.23 6.20
CA ILE A 55 0.42 -1.35 6.42
C ILE A 55 1.53 -1.33 5.37
N GLY A 56 1.18 -1.15 4.09
CA GLY A 56 2.14 -1.09 2.98
C GLY A 56 3.18 0.01 3.16
N ILE A 57 2.79 1.17 3.66
CA ILE A 57 3.69 2.28 3.99
C ILE A 57 4.71 1.86 5.06
N GLN A 58 4.28 1.23 6.15
CA GLN A 58 5.17 0.75 7.20
C GLN A 58 6.13 -0.33 6.69
N VAL A 59 5.65 -1.24 5.83
CA VAL A 59 6.50 -2.26 5.19
C VAL A 59 7.56 -1.60 4.31
N LEU A 60 7.18 -0.65 3.45
CA LEU A 60 8.14 0.11 2.63
C LEU A 60 9.18 0.81 3.50
N LYS A 61 8.75 1.49 4.58
CA LYS A 61 9.66 2.16 5.52
C LYS A 61 10.61 1.21 6.23
N ALA A 62 10.17 -0.01 6.52
CA ALA A 62 11.00 -1.04 7.14
C ALA A 62 11.99 -1.68 6.16
N MET A 63 11.70 -1.71 4.86
CA MET A 63 12.45 -2.44 3.85
C MET A 63 13.29 -1.56 2.92
N THR A 64 12.99 -0.25 2.85
CA THR A 64 13.67 0.68 1.93
C THR A 64 14.08 1.96 2.64
N ALA A 65 14.95 2.74 1.99
CA ALA A 65 15.24 4.13 2.34
C ALA A 65 14.69 5.09 1.26
N SER A 66 13.74 4.63 0.43
CA SER A 66 13.06 5.46 -0.55
C SER A 66 12.11 6.43 0.12
N GLU A 67 11.85 7.54 -0.54
CA GLU A 67 10.86 8.53 -0.11
C GLU A 67 9.44 8.03 -0.45
N ILE A 68 8.52 8.10 0.51
CA ILE A 68 7.16 7.59 0.36
C ILE A 68 6.18 8.77 0.28
N ILE A 69 5.45 8.86 -0.83
CA ILE A 69 4.40 9.84 -1.07
C ILE A 69 3.06 9.12 -1.04
N VAL A 70 2.18 9.47 -0.09
CA VAL A 70 0.85 8.87 -0.02
C VAL A 70 -0.20 9.79 -0.63
N VAL A 71 -1.14 9.19 -1.37
CA VAL A 71 -2.30 9.87 -1.98
C VAL A 71 -3.58 9.21 -1.50
N ASP A 72 -4.48 9.95 -0.89
CA ASP A 72 -5.80 9.47 -0.48
C ASP A 72 -6.84 10.61 -0.54
N ARG A 73 -8.12 10.27 -0.73
CA ARG A 73 -9.25 11.23 -0.71
C ARG A 73 -9.57 11.71 0.71
N ASN A 74 -9.33 10.87 1.71
CA ASN A 74 -9.60 11.16 3.11
C ASN A 74 -8.38 11.82 3.77
N PRO A 75 -8.47 13.10 4.20
CA PRO A 75 -7.36 13.79 4.85
C PRO A 75 -6.93 13.13 6.18
N ASP A 76 -7.84 12.46 6.90
CA ASP A 76 -7.49 11.75 8.13
C ASP A 76 -6.65 10.50 7.83
N ALA A 77 -6.96 9.78 6.74
CA ALA A 77 -6.16 8.67 6.26
C ALA A 77 -4.76 9.14 5.81
N VAL A 78 -4.67 10.30 5.13
CA VAL A 78 -3.39 10.92 4.77
C VAL A 78 -2.58 11.26 6.02
N ALA A 79 -3.22 11.85 7.05
CA ALA A 79 -2.54 12.20 8.31
C ALA A 79 -2.05 10.95 9.04
N LEU A 80 -2.85 9.87 9.09
CA LEU A 80 -2.44 8.58 9.63
C LEU A 80 -1.22 8.03 8.87
N ALA A 81 -1.26 8.04 7.53
CA ALA A 81 -0.18 7.54 6.69
C ALA A 81 1.16 8.26 6.97
N VAL A 82 1.13 9.58 7.13
CA VAL A 82 2.31 10.36 7.51
C VAL A 82 2.79 9.96 8.91
N SER A 83 1.87 9.77 9.87
CA SER A 83 2.23 9.38 11.23
C SER A 83 2.89 8.00 11.33
N VAL A 84 2.61 7.09 10.39
CA VAL A 84 3.17 5.74 10.35
C VAL A 84 4.35 5.59 9.37
N GLY A 85 4.80 6.68 8.75
CA GLY A 85 6.07 6.70 8.05
C GLY A 85 6.08 7.17 6.59
N ALA A 86 4.96 7.64 6.03
CA ALA A 86 5.02 8.35 4.75
C ALA A 86 5.75 9.69 4.93
N ASP A 87 6.61 10.03 3.98
CA ASP A 87 7.39 11.28 4.02
C ASP A 87 6.53 12.47 3.55
N HIS A 88 5.58 12.24 2.63
CA HIS A 88 4.64 13.26 2.14
C HIS A 88 3.22 12.73 2.07
N GLY A 89 2.27 13.57 2.46
CA GLY A 89 0.83 13.33 2.34
C GLY A 89 0.18 14.25 1.32
N VAL A 90 -0.59 13.69 0.39
CA VAL A 90 -1.31 14.43 -0.66
C VAL A 90 -2.78 14.03 -0.63
N VAL A 91 -3.66 15.01 -0.44
CA VAL A 91 -5.10 14.77 -0.54
C VAL A 91 -5.50 14.75 -2.01
N ALA A 92 -6.26 13.72 -2.43
CA ALA A 92 -6.76 13.58 -3.80
C ALA A 92 -7.97 14.49 -4.03
N ASP A 93 -7.70 15.77 -4.28
CA ASP A 93 -8.67 16.84 -4.47
C ASP A 93 -8.81 17.29 -5.94
N GLY A 94 -8.23 16.54 -6.88
CA GLY A 94 -8.18 16.87 -8.30
C GLY A 94 -6.87 17.58 -8.72
N THR A 95 -6.03 18.02 -7.77
CA THR A 95 -4.70 18.61 -8.04
C THR A 95 -3.55 17.72 -7.57
N HIS A 96 -3.87 16.54 -7.07
CA HIS A 96 -2.92 15.62 -6.44
C HIS A 96 -1.84 15.11 -7.40
N ILE A 97 -2.16 14.93 -8.69
CA ILE A 97 -1.18 14.49 -9.69
C ILE A 97 -0.09 15.55 -9.84
N GLU A 98 -0.48 16.80 -10.02
CA GLU A 98 0.44 17.95 -10.14
C GLU A 98 1.32 18.07 -8.88
N ARG A 99 0.72 17.87 -7.70
CA ARG A 99 1.46 17.91 -6.41
C ARG A 99 2.46 16.76 -6.29
N VAL A 100 2.10 15.54 -6.71
CA VAL A 100 3.04 14.42 -6.76
C VAL A 100 4.18 14.71 -7.75
N LEU A 101 3.85 15.26 -8.93
CA LEU A 101 4.87 15.65 -9.91
C LEU A 101 5.80 16.75 -9.37
N GLU A 102 5.28 17.74 -8.64
CA GLU A 102 6.11 18.76 -7.97
C GLU A 102 7.08 18.10 -6.96
N LEU A 103 6.59 17.21 -6.10
CA LEU A 103 7.41 16.48 -5.13
C LEU A 103 8.48 15.60 -5.77
N THR A 104 8.23 15.14 -6.99
CA THR A 104 9.15 14.27 -7.75
C THR A 104 9.97 15.02 -8.80
N GLY A 105 9.98 16.35 -8.77
CA GLY A 105 10.72 17.18 -9.72
C GLY A 105 10.21 17.07 -11.17
N GLY A 106 8.93 16.78 -11.35
CA GLY A 106 8.27 16.65 -12.65
C GLY A 106 8.38 15.27 -13.29
N LEU A 107 9.08 14.33 -12.66
CA LEU A 107 9.38 13.01 -13.25
C LEU A 107 8.33 11.93 -12.90
N GLY A 108 7.67 12.03 -11.76
CA GLY A 108 6.87 10.97 -11.18
C GLY A 108 7.69 10.02 -10.29
N GLY A 109 7.01 9.06 -9.64
CA GLY A 109 7.63 8.06 -8.78
C GLY A 109 8.26 6.90 -9.55
N GLU A 110 9.31 6.32 -9.02
CA GLU A 110 9.94 5.10 -9.52
C GLU A 110 9.00 3.90 -9.40
N ALA A 111 8.19 3.89 -8.36
CA ALA A 111 7.11 2.92 -8.17
C ALA A 111 5.82 3.64 -7.78
N VAL A 112 4.70 3.07 -8.23
CA VAL A 112 3.34 3.41 -7.75
C VAL A 112 2.69 2.13 -7.28
N ILE A 113 2.17 2.10 -6.05
CA ILE A 113 1.39 0.99 -5.52
C ILE A 113 -0.05 1.46 -5.34
N ASP A 114 -0.96 0.86 -6.09
CA ASP A 114 -2.38 1.20 -6.05
C ASP A 114 -3.17 0.17 -5.25
N PHE A 115 -3.57 0.54 -4.02
CA PHE A 115 -4.43 -0.25 -3.15
C PHE A 115 -5.92 0.00 -3.37
N VAL A 116 -6.28 0.91 -4.27
CA VAL A 116 -7.66 1.31 -4.56
C VAL A 116 -8.22 0.59 -5.79
N GLY A 117 -7.61 0.76 -6.95
CA GLY A 117 -7.98 0.09 -8.20
C GLY A 117 -9.37 0.45 -8.73
N GLU A 118 -9.92 1.60 -8.34
CA GLU A 118 -11.24 2.07 -8.76
C GLU A 118 -11.35 3.60 -8.73
N GLY A 119 -12.43 4.13 -9.33
CA GLY A 119 -12.73 5.57 -9.27
C GLY A 119 -11.70 6.45 -9.96
N GLY A 120 -10.98 5.94 -10.95
CA GLY A 120 -9.96 6.64 -11.73
C GLY A 120 -8.53 6.47 -11.23
N SER A 121 -8.32 5.78 -10.09
CA SER A 121 -6.99 5.65 -9.47
C SER A 121 -5.96 5.02 -10.39
N THR A 122 -6.36 4.07 -11.24
CA THR A 122 -5.44 3.37 -12.16
C THR A 122 -4.87 4.31 -13.21
N ALA A 123 -5.71 5.14 -13.85
CA ALA A 123 -5.27 6.13 -14.82
C ALA A 123 -4.44 7.25 -14.17
N GLU A 124 -4.85 7.71 -12.99
CA GLU A 124 -4.13 8.69 -12.19
C GLU A 124 -2.76 8.17 -11.74
N GLY A 125 -2.70 6.91 -11.30
CA GLY A 125 -1.46 6.25 -10.89
C GLY A 125 -0.42 6.17 -12.01
N VAL A 126 -0.86 5.82 -13.23
CA VAL A 126 0.04 5.80 -14.40
C VAL A 126 0.55 7.22 -14.75
N ARG A 127 -0.23 8.27 -14.50
CA ARG A 127 0.22 9.67 -14.69
C ARG A 127 1.23 10.11 -13.63
N MET A 128 1.18 9.54 -12.42
CA MET A 128 2.12 9.80 -11.34
C MET A 128 3.38 8.93 -11.43
N LEU A 129 3.43 7.97 -12.33
CA LEU A 129 4.57 7.08 -12.55
C LEU A 129 5.58 7.74 -13.49
N ARG A 130 6.88 7.60 -13.21
CA ARG A 130 7.94 8.04 -14.13
C ARG A 130 8.14 7.06 -15.30
N ASP A 131 8.90 7.50 -16.30
CA ASP A 131 9.36 6.61 -17.37
C ASP A 131 10.25 5.50 -16.80
N ALA A 132 10.13 4.29 -17.34
CA ALA A 132 10.72 3.05 -16.86
C ALA A 132 10.33 2.69 -15.41
N GLY A 133 9.22 3.22 -14.91
CA GLY A 133 8.71 2.95 -13.57
C GLY A 133 7.83 1.70 -13.48
N ASP A 134 7.61 1.25 -12.25
CA ASP A 134 6.83 0.06 -11.91
C ASP A 134 5.47 0.45 -11.30
N TYR A 135 4.36 0.07 -11.94
CA TYR A 135 3.00 0.25 -11.42
C TYR A 135 2.47 -1.06 -10.84
N PHE A 136 2.30 -1.12 -9.53
CA PHE A 136 1.82 -2.29 -8.80
C PHE A 136 0.31 -2.19 -8.57
N VAL A 137 -0.46 -3.03 -9.23
CA VAL A 137 -1.92 -3.10 -9.10
C VAL A 137 -2.27 -4.08 -7.99
N VAL A 138 -2.98 -3.62 -6.95
CA VAL A 138 -3.43 -4.41 -5.80
C VAL A 138 -4.94 -4.32 -5.66
N GLY A 139 -5.49 -3.10 -5.60
CA GLY A 139 -6.92 -2.85 -5.62
C GLY A 139 -7.56 -3.25 -6.94
N TYR A 140 -8.87 -3.44 -6.93
CA TYR A 140 -9.63 -3.82 -8.13
C TYR A 140 -11.03 -3.22 -8.09
N GLY A 141 -11.59 -2.95 -9.25
CA GLY A 141 -12.93 -2.37 -9.40
C GLY A 141 -13.13 -1.75 -10.77
N GLU A 142 -12.03 -1.38 -11.45
CA GLU A 142 -12.09 -0.80 -12.80
C GLU A 142 -11.09 -1.46 -13.76
N ASN A 143 -11.11 -1.02 -15.01
CA ASN A 143 -10.14 -1.40 -16.03
C ASN A 143 -8.96 -0.43 -16.03
N ILE A 144 -7.77 -0.91 -16.31
CA ILE A 144 -6.62 -0.05 -16.59
C ILE A 144 -6.77 0.44 -18.04
N ASP A 145 -7.14 1.71 -18.19
CA ASP A 145 -7.27 2.34 -19.51
C ASP A 145 -6.02 3.16 -19.83
N VAL A 146 -5.00 2.47 -20.32
CA VAL A 146 -3.72 3.05 -20.72
C VAL A 146 -3.45 2.73 -22.18
N PRO A 147 -3.24 3.74 -23.04
CA PRO A 147 -2.86 3.51 -24.42
C PRO A 147 -1.57 2.70 -24.51
N THR A 148 -1.53 1.69 -25.40
CA THR A 148 -0.33 0.85 -25.54
C THR A 148 0.91 1.66 -25.94
N ILE A 149 0.72 2.76 -26.66
CA ILE A 149 1.84 3.65 -27.01
C ILE A 149 2.49 4.27 -25.78
N ASP A 150 1.73 4.60 -24.75
CA ASP A 150 2.28 5.17 -23.52
C ASP A 150 3.09 4.12 -22.75
N ILE A 151 2.63 2.85 -22.76
CA ILE A 151 3.39 1.74 -22.16
C ILE A 151 4.73 1.56 -22.89
N ILE A 152 4.70 1.57 -24.24
CA ILE A 152 5.90 1.32 -25.06
C ILE A 152 6.86 2.51 -24.99
N SER A 153 6.37 3.74 -25.19
CA SER A 153 7.22 4.93 -25.27
C SER A 153 7.86 5.30 -23.93
N ARG A 154 7.19 5.00 -22.84
CA ARG A 154 7.65 5.24 -21.47
C ARG A 154 8.29 4.02 -20.82
N GLU A 155 8.27 2.86 -21.48
CA GLU A 155 8.82 1.58 -20.97
C GLU A 155 8.30 1.21 -19.56
N ILE A 156 7.05 1.57 -19.23
CA ILE A 156 6.47 1.29 -17.91
C ILE A 156 6.10 -0.18 -17.76
N ASN A 157 6.19 -0.67 -16.52
CA ASN A 157 5.75 -2.02 -16.15
C ASN A 157 4.42 -1.96 -15.38
N ILE A 158 3.47 -2.82 -15.74
CA ILE A 158 2.21 -3.01 -14.99
C ILE A 158 2.25 -4.39 -14.35
N ILE A 159 2.23 -4.41 -13.01
CA ILE A 159 2.52 -5.61 -12.22
C ILE A 159 1.32 -5.92 -11.31
N GLY A 160 0.61 -7.01 -11.61
CA GLY A 160 -0.49 -7.49 -10.77
C GLY A 160 0.00 -8.14 -9.48
N ASN A 161 -0.77 -7.95 -8.41
CA ASN A 161 -0.49 -8.52 -7.09
C ASN A 161 -1.75 -9.15 -6.52
N LEU A 162 -1.65 -10.38 -6.09
CA LEU A 162 -2.77 -11.12 -5.50
C LEU A 162 -2.38 -11.67 -4.14
N VAL A 163 -3.01 -11.15 -3.09
CA VAL A 163 -2.83 -11.57 -1.69
C VAL A 163 -1.34 -11.68 -1.32
N GLY A 164 -0.82 -12.89 -1.20
CA GLY A 164 0.59 -13.16 -0.91
C GLY A 164 0.82 -14.63 -0.60
N SER A 165 2.06 -14.98 -0.29
CA SER A 165 2.49 -16.33 0.01
C SER A 165 2.58 -16.59 1.52
N TYR A 166 2.71 -17.87 1.90
CA TYR A 166 3.01 -18.26 3.28
C TYR A 166 4.32 -17.63 3.79
N SER A 167 5.33 -17.53 2.92
CA SER A 167 6.61 -16.90 3.27
C SER A 167 6.44 -15.41 3.55
N ASP A 168 5.64 -14.71 2.74
CA ASP A 168 5.35 -13.29 2.96
C ASP A 168 4.68 -13.07 4.32
N LEU A 169 3.75 -13.95 4.72
CA LEU A 169 3.12 -13.86 6.03
C LEU A 169 4.12 -14.10 7.17
N CYS A 170 5.02 -15.07 7.02
CA CYS A 170 6.07 -15.31 8.02
C CYS A 170 6.99 -14.09 8.17
N GLU A 171 7.40 -13.47 7.07
CA GLU A 171 8.25 -12.28 7.07
C GLU A 171 7.53 -11.07 7.68
N LEU A 172 6.25 -10.88 7.34
CA LEU A 172 5.41 -9.83 7.93
C LEU A 172 5.28 -9.99 9.45
N MET A 173 5.09 -11.21 9.96
CA MET A 173 5.04 -11.47 11.40
C MET A 173 6.36 -11.12 12.11
N VAL A 174 7.49 -11.26 11.44
CA VAL A 174 8.79 -10.79 11.98
C VAL A 174 8.82 -9.27 12.09
N LEU A 175 8.30 -8.54 11.10
CA LEU A 175 8.21 -7.07 11.17
C LEU A 175 7.27 -6.63 12.29
N ALA A 176 6.12 -7.30 12.45
CA ALA A 176 5.19 -7.03 13.54
C ALA A 176 5.82 -7.27 14.93
N ALA A 177 6.52 -8.40 15.12
CA ALA A 177 7.20 -8.72 16.37
C ALA A 177 8.32 -7.71 16.72
N ARG A 178 8.89 -7.05 15.72
CA ARG A 178 9.88 -5.97 15.91
C ARG A 178 9.25 -4.60 16.11
N GLY A 179 7.92 -4.48 16.10
CA GLY A 179 7.20 -3.21 16.18
C GLY A 179 7.37 -2.29 14.95
N LEU A 180 7.83 -2.85 13.82
CA LEU A 180 8.01 -2.10 12.56
C LEU A 180 6.73 -2.01 11.73
N VAL A 181 5.76 -2.88 12.00
CA VAL A 181 4.42 -2.87 11.42
C VAL A 181 3.41 -3.03 12.53
N THR A 182 2.50 -2.07 12.65
CA THR A 182 1.41 -2.05 13.62
C THR A 182 0.08 -1.82 12.91
N LEU A 183 -1.00 -2.38 13.47
CA LEU A 183 -2.36 -2.20 12.95
C LEU A 183 -3.08 -1.07 13.68
N HIS A 184 -3.80 -0.28 12.93
CA HIS A 184 -4.81 0.65 13.44
C HIS A 184 -6.18 0.01 13.27
N THR A 185 -6.65 -0.70 14.29
CA THR A 185 -7.92 -1.46 14.26
C THR A 185 -8.82 -1.09 15.42
N VAL A 186 -10.13 -1.17 15.18
CA VAL A 186 -11.15 -1.13 16.23
C VAL A 186 -11.57 -2.56 16.54
N LYS A 187 -11.61 -2.92 17.82
CA LYS A 187 -12.00 -4.25 18.27
C LYS A 187 -13.45 -4.26 18.72
N TYR A 188 -14.19 -5.23 18.21
CA TYR A 188 -15.61 -5.45 18.56
C TYR A 188 -15.77 -6.81 19.22
N PRO A 189 -16.68 -6.95 20.20
CA PRO A 189 -17.14 -8.26 20.65
C PRO A 189 -17.77 -9.02 19.47
N LEU A 190 -17.63 -10.36 19.46
CA LEU A 190 -18.21 -11.18 18.38
C LEU A 190 -19.74 -10.98 18.24
N SER A 191 -20.44 -10.65 19.33
CA SER A 191 -21.88 -10.35 19.35
C SER A 191 -22.24 -9.06 18.57
N GLU A 192 -21.25 -8.20 18.31
CA GLU A 192 -21.42 -6.89 17.64
C GLU A 192 -20.84 -6.90 16.21
N PHE A 193 -20.71 -8.10 15.61
CA PHE A 193 -20.12 -8.24 14.28
C PHE A 193 -20.84 -7.40 13.21
N GLN A 194 -22.18 -7.23 13.34
CA GLN A 194 -22.94 -6.42 12.39
C GLN A 194 -22.55 -4.92 12.50
N THR A 195 -22.38 -4.41 13.71
CA THR A 195 -21.89 -3.04 13.92
C THR A 195 -20.52 -2.83 13.30
N ALA A 196 -19.60 -3.81 13.45
CA ALA A 196 -18.29 -3.74 12.84
C ALA A 196 -18.34 -3.70 11.30
N ILE A 197 -19.29 -4.44 10.68
CA ILE A 197 -19.51 -4.41 9.22
C ILE A 197 -20.12 -3.06 8.80
N ASP A 198 -21.07 -2.53 9.56
CA ASP A 198 -21.71 -1.26 9.24
C ASP A 198 -20.70 -0.10 9.33
N ASP A 199 -19.82 -0.11 10.33
CA ASP A 199 -18.76 0.89 10.50
C ASP A 199 -17.69 0.85 9.40
N LEU A 200 -17.47 -0.32 8.75
CA LEU A 200 -16.58 -0.42 7.58
C LEU A 200 -17.16 0.26 6.33
N ASN A 201 -18.48 0.43 6.27
CA ASN A 201 -19.20 1.01 5.12
C ASN A 201 -19.57 2.48 5.34
N ALA A 202 -19.26 3.05 6.51
CA ALA A 202 -19.58 4.43 6.87
C ALA A 202 -18.45 5.37 6.44
#